data_72be9f3ad9d2518d33a82eb073714aa0
#
_entry.id   72be9f3ad9d2518d33a82eb073714aa0
#
_cell.length_a   1.000
_cell.length_b   1.000
_cell.length_c   1.000
_cell.angle_alpha   90.00
_cell.angle_beta   90.00
_cell.angle_gamma   90.00
#
_symmetry.space_group_name_H-M   'P 1'
#
loop_
_entity.id
_entity.type
_entity.pdbx_description
1 polymer ?
#
loop_
_entity_poly.entity_id
_entity_poly.type
_entity_poly.pdbx_seq_one_letter_code
_entity_poly.pdbx_strand_id
1 'polypeptide(L)'
;MISGANAGFGRRLAALVYDFLLLAALLMIYTGGALFFTRGAAVVPATAGAWVYLYRAGLVLVIGGYYVINWLRSGQTLGMRAWRLRVVSDSGQPPALKAAALRAVFGALAWAPLGLGVLWMYVDPDHLALHDRLSKTRVIHLARS
;
A
#
# COMPACT_ATOMS: atom_id res chain seq x y z
N MET A 1 20.63 11.68 -7.54
CA MET A 1 20.10 10.75 -6.52
C MET A 1 19.18 11.53 -5.60
N ILE A 2 17.96 11.06 -5.39
CA ILE A 2 17.05 11.68 -4.43
C ILE A 2 17.45 11.15 -3.06
N SER A 3 18.02 12.01 -2.21
CA SER A 3 18.39 11.67 -0.83
C SER A 3 17.41 12.35 0.13
N GLY A 4 17.05 11.67 1.20
CA GLY A 4 16.20 12.19 2.26
C GLY A 4 16.35 11.35 3.52
N ALA A 5 16.03 11.92 4.67
CA ALA A 5 16.00 11.16 5.92
C ALA A 5 14.88 10.11 5.87
N ASN A 6 15.08 8.97 6.54
CA ASN A 6 14.03 7.97 6.66
C ASN A 6 12.77 8.57 7.31
N ALA A 7 11.62 8.26 6.74
CA ALA A 7 10.36 8.79 7.22
C ALA A 7 9.96 8.13 8.55
N GLY A 8 9.67 8.94 9.57
CA GLY A 8 9.19 8.46 10.86
C GLY A 8 7.79 7.84 10.79
N PHE A 9 7.44 7.07 11.81
CA PHE A 9 6.17 6.34 11.93
C PHE A 9 4.94 7.23 11.75
N GLY A 10 4.87 8.38 12.42
CA GLY A 10 3.70 9.26 12.37
C GLY A 10 3.34 9.72 10.96
N ARG A 11 4.34 10.09 10.13
CA ARG A 11 4.11 10.48 8.73
C ARG A 11 3.65 9.30 7.87
N ARG A 12 4.18 8.09 8.11
CA ARG A 12 3.77 6.87 7.42
C ARG A 12 2.32 6.52 7.75
N LEU A 13 1.93 6.65 9.03
CA LEU A 13 0.56 6.44 9.49
C LEU A 13 -0.40 7.46 8.88
N ALA A 14 -0.04 8.74 8.89
CA ALA A 14 -0.86 9.79 8.30
C ALA A 14 -1.06 9.58 6.79
N ALA A 15 -0.01 9.22 6.04
CA ALA A 15 -0.13 8.87 4.62
C ALA A 15 -1.05 7.66 4.41
N LEU A 16 -0.95 6.63 5.27
CA LEU A 16 -1.81 5.45 5.21
C LEU A 16 -3.28 5.80 5.45
N VAL A 17 -3.59 6.69 6.39
CA VAL A 17 -4.97 7.16 6.64
C VAL A 17 -5.54 7.84 5.40
N TYR A 18 -4.76 8.69 4.72
CA TYR A 18 -5.17 9.30 3.44
C TYR A 18 -5.43 8.25 2.36
N ASP A 19 -4.50 7.31 2.21
CA ASP A 19 -4.64 6.23 1.23
C ASP A 19 -5.85 5.34 1.56
N PHE A 20 -6.14 5.11 2.84
CA PHE A 20 -7.32 4.35 3.28
C PHE A 20 -8.63 5.00 2.83
N LEU A 21 -8.77 6.33 2.94
CA LEU A 21 -9.96 7.05 2.48
C LEU A 21 -10.16 6.90 0.96
N LEU A 22 -9.06 7.02 0.20
CA LEU A 22 -9.09 6.83 -1.25
C LEU A 22 -9.43 5.40 -1.64
N LEU A 23 -8.81 4.42 -0.97
CA LEU A 23 -9.11 3.01 -1.18
C LEU A 23 -10.55 2.67 -0.83
N ALA A 24 -11.09 3.23 0.26
CA ALA A 24 -12.51 3.05 0.61
C ALA A 24 -13.42 3.50 -0.54
N ALA A 25 -13.17 4.66 -1.15
CA ALA A 25 -13.91 5.14 -2.31
C ALA A 25 -13.77 4.18 -3.52
N LEU A 26 -12.55 3.72 -3.83
CA LEU A 26 -12.32 2.77 -4.92
C LEU A 26 -13.03 1.43 -4.68
N LEU A 27 -13.00 0.92 -3.45
CA LEU A 27 -13.69 -0.32 -3.08
C LEU A 27 -15.21 -0.17 -3.10
N MET A 28 -15.73 1.00 -2.76
CA MET A 28 -17.17 1.30 -2.91
C MET A 28 -17.59 1.29 -4.38
N ILE A 29 -16.80 1.89 -5.27
CA ILE A 29 -17.06 1.87 -6.72
C ILE A 29 -17.00 0.43 -7.24
N TYR A 30 -15.97 -0.34 -6.87
CA TYR A 30 -15.83 -1.74 -7.27
C TYR A 30 -17.01 -2.59 -6.79
N THR A 31 -17.38 -2.47 -5.52
CA THR A 31 -18.51 -3.20 -4.92
C THR A 31 -19.85 -2.77 -5.54
N GLY A 32 -20.04 -1.47 -5.76
CA GLY A 32 -21.22 -0.94 -6.45
C GLY A 32 -21.38 -1.51 -7.86
N GLY A 33 -20.27 -1.60 -8.60
CA GLY A 33 -20.24 -2.29 -9.89
C GLY A 33 -20.63 -3.76 -9.80
N ALA A 34 -20.06 -4.49 -8.83
CA ALA A 34 -20.43 -5.88 -8.61
C ALA A 34 -21.93 -6.05 -8.28
N LEU A 35 -22.50 -5.20 -7.43
CA LEU A 35 -23.91 -5.19 -7.08
C LEU A 35 -24.80 -4.87 -8.30
N PHE A 36 -24.36 -3.98 -9.17
CA PHE A 36 -25.09 -3.70 -10.42
C PHE A 36 -25.20 -4.95 -11.30
N PHE A 37 -24.10 -5.70 -11.48
CA PHE A 37 -24.11 -6.95 -12.26
C PHE A 37 -24.90 -8.07 -11.60
N THR A 38 -24.95 -8.13 -10.28
CA THR A 38 -25.75 -9.12 -9.52
C THR A 38 -27.18 -8.67 -9.27
N ARG A 39 -27.64 -7.58 -9.88
CA ARG A 39 -28.99 -6.97 -9.69
C ARG A 39 -29.31 -6.70 -8.21
N GLY A 40 -28.33 -6.24 -7.45
CA GLY A 40 -28.46 -5.93 -6.03
C GLY A 40 -28.26 -7.12 -5.08
N ALA A 41 -28.03 -8.33 -5.59
CA ALA A 41 -27.76 -9.48 -4.74
C ALA A 41 -26.34 -9.38 -4.14
N ALA A 42 -26.24 -9.53 -2.81
CA ALA A 42 -24.96 -9.50 -2.12
C ALA A 42 -24.06 -10.67 -2.57
N VAL A 43 -22.78 -10.37 -2.81
CA VAL A 43 -21.79 -11.37 -3.22
C VAL A 43 -21.24 -12.07 -1.98
N VAL A 44 -21.99 -13.03 -1.45
CA VAL A 44 -21.62 -13.82 -0.26
C VAL A 44 -21.55 -15.31 -0.60
N PRO A 45 -20.79 -16.13 0.15
CA PRO A 45 -20.61 -17.55 -0.15
C PRO A 45 -21.93 -18.34 -0.28
N ALA A 46 -22.93 -17.99 0.51
CA ALA A 46 -24.23 -18.67 0.53
C ALA A 46 -25.02 -18.50 -0.77
N THR A 47 -24.83 -17.40 -1.50
CA THR A 47 -25.65 -17.06 -2.68
C THR A 47 -24.86 -16.99 -3.99
N ALA A 48 -23.57 -16.66 -3.92
CA ALA A 48 -22.75 -16.34 -5.09
C ALA A 48 -21.88 -17.52 -5.59
N GLY A 49 -21.80 -18.64 -4.87
CA GLY A 49 -20.97 -19.77 -5.27
C GLY A 49 -19.53 -19.37 -5.61
N ALA A 50 -19.04 -19.81 -6.78
CA ALA A 50 -17.69 -19.49 -7.25
C ALA A 50 -17.46 -17.99 -7.53
N TRP A 51 -18.51 -17.21 -7.78
CA TRP A 51 -18.42 -15.76 -8.03
C TRP A 51 -17.81 -14.97 -6.87
N VAL A 52 -18.02 -15.46 -5.63
CA VAL A 52 -17.41 -14.82 -4.44
C VAL A 52 -15.87 -14.80 -4.50
N TYR A 53 -15.26 -15.82 -5.05
CA TYR A 53 -13.78 -15.89 -5.16
C TYR A 53 -13.26 -14.87 -6.18
N LEU A 54 -13.95 -14.70 -7.32
CA LEU A 54 -13.62 -13.66 -8.30
C LEU A 54 -13.77 -12.26 -7.71
N TYR A 55 -14.84 -12.01 -6.98
CA TYR A 55 -15.07 -10.75 -6.28
C TYR A 55 -13.97 -10.45 -5.26
N ARG A 56 -13.60 -11.42 -4.42
CA ARG A 56 -12.51 -11.27 -3.44
C ARG A 56 -11.15 -11.07 -4.12
N ALA A 57 -10.85 -11.80 -5.17
CA ALA A 57 -9.63 -11.60 -5.95
C ALA A 57 -9.57 -10.18 -6.54
N GLY A 58 -10.70 -9.67 -7.04
CA GLY A 58 -10.80 -8.30 -7.52
C GLY A 58 -10.54 -7.25 -6.43
N LEU A 59 -11.05 -7.44 -5.21
CA LEU A 59 -10.73 -6.56 -4.08
C LEU A 59 -9.22 -6.51 -3.81
N VAL A 60 -8.56 -7.67 -3.78
CA VAL A 60 -7.10 -7.76 -3.58
C VAL A 60 -6.36 -7.07 -4.73
N LEU A 61 -6.81 -7.24 -5.97
CA LEU A 61 -6.22 -6.59 -7.15
C LEU A 61 -6.41 -5.06 -7.12
N VAL A 62 -7.55 -4.57 -6.68
CA VAL A 62 -7.79 -3.11 -6.53
C VAL A 62 -6.83 -2.52 -5.49
N ILE A 63 -6.73 -3.15 -4.31
CA ILE A 63 -5.84 -2.67 -3.25
C ILE A 63 -4.37 -2.79 -3.67
N GLY A 64 -3.93 -3.97 -4.08
CA GLY A 64 -2.55 -4.22 -4.49
C GLY A 64 -2.14 -3.37 -5.70
N GLY A 65 -3.03 -3.29 -6.70
CA GLY A 65 -2.84 -2.48 -7.90
C GLY A 65 -2.68 -0.99 -7.58
N TYR A 66 -3.51 -0.46 -6.68
CA TYR A 66 -3.38 0.92 -6.23
C TYR A 66 -1.96 1.23 -5.72
N TYR A 67 -1.45 0.42 -4.80
CA TYR A 67 -0.12 0.63 -4.23
C TYR A 67 0.99 0.39 -5.27
N VAL A 68 0.98 -0.75 -5.94
CA VAL A 68 2.04 -1.16 -6.87
C VAL A 68 2.16 -0.17 -8.03
N ILE A 69 1.05 0.22 -8.68
CA ILE A 69 1.07 1.16 -9.81
C ILE A 69 1.62 2.53 -9.39
N ASN A 70 1.20 3.04 -8.23
CA ASN A 70 1.68 4.33 -7.73
C ASN A 70 3.17 4.29 -7.38
N TRP A 71 3.66 3.21 -6.76
CA TRP A 71 5.08 3.08 -6.45
C TRP A 71 5.94 2.90 -7.70
N LEU A 72 5.47 2.16 -8.72
CA LEU A 72 6.19 2.01 -9.98
C LEU A 72 6.32 3.33 -10.74
N ARG A 73 5.24 4.13 -10.78
CA ARG A 73 5.20 5.37 -11.56
C ARG A 73 6.00 6.51 -10.93
N SER A 74 5.87 6.69 -9.63
CA SER A 74 6.41 7.86 -8.94
C SER A 74 7.11 7.56 -7.61
N GLY A 75 7.04 6.32 -7.13
CA GLY A 75 7.46 5.97 -5.78
C GLY A 75 6.51 6.51 -4.70
N GLN A 76 5.34 7.06 -5.06
CA GLN A 76 4.47 7.74 -4.12
C GLN A 76 3.00 7.40 -4.36
N THR A 77 2.26 7.02 -3.32
CA THR A 77 0.80 7.03 -3.33
C THR A 77 0.29 8.48 -3.18
N LEU A 78 -1.01 8.69 -3.32
CA LEU A 78 -1.60 10.02 -3.12
C LEU A 78 -1.45 10.49 -1.67
N GLY A 79 -1.65 9.60 -0.69
CA GLY A 79 -1.38 9.91 0.70
C GLY A 79 0.10 10.24 0.96
N MET A 80 1.01 9.49 0.37
CA MET A 80 2.45 9.77 0.47
C MET A 80 2.84 11.12 -0.12
N ARG A 81 2.19 11.56 -1.21
CA ARG A 81 2.43 12.90 -1.80
C ARG A 81 2.04 14.00 -0.83
N ALA A 82 0.88 13.89 -0.16
CA ALA A 82 0.43 14.87 0.83
C ALA A 82 1.43 15.04 1.98
N TRP A 83 2.11 13.95 2.38
CA TRP A 83 3.10 13.94 3.46
C TRP A 83 4.55 13.98 2.99
N ARG A 84 4.79 14.25 1.69
CA ARG A 84 6.12 14.33 1.07
C ARG A 84 6.97 13.08 1.30
N LEU A 85 6.34 11.93 1.26
CA LEU A 85 6.99 10.64 1.39
C LEU A 85 7.25 10.04 0.01
N ARG A 86 8.34 9.30 -0.13
CA ARG A 86 8.65 8.55 -1.35
C ARG A 86 9.28 7.21 -1.00
N VAL A 87 8.81 6.16 -1.67
CA VAL A 87 9.48 4.85 -1.68
C VAL A 87 10.59 4.90 -2.72
N VAL A 88 11.78 4.52 -2.30
CA VAL A 88 12.93 4.39 -3.19
C VAL A 88 13.62 3.04 -2.96
N SER A 89 14.24 2.53 -4.00
CA SER A 89 15.18 1.41 -3.94
C SER A 89 16.54 1.88 -3.37
N ASP A 90 17.45 0.96 -3.16
CA ASP A 90 18.81 1.28 -2.70
C ASP A 90 19.55 2.22 -3.67
N SER A 91 19.19 2.20 -4.96
CA SER A 91 19.72 3.14 -5.97
C SER A 91 19.10 4.53 -5.94
N GLY A 92 18.12 4.81 -5.05
CA GLY A 92 17.42 6.08 -4.97
C GLY A 92 16.33 6.30 -6.03
N GLN A 93 16.05 5.29 -6.86
CA GLN A 93 15.02 5.31 -7.90
C GLN A 93 13.70 4.71 -7.38
N PRO A 94 12.55 4.94 -8.05
CA PRO A 94 11.33 4.21 -7.76
C PRO A 94 11.58 2.69 -7.80
N PRO A 95 10.88 1.90 -6.96
CA PRO A 95 11.12 0.46 -6.90
C PRO A 95 10.73 -0.24 -8.22
N ALA A 96 11.46 -1.28 -8.61
CA ALA A 96 11.08 -2.17 -9.69
C ALA A 96 9.82 -2.99 -9.30
N LEU A 97 9.13 -3.56 -10.30
CA LEU A 97 7.88 -4.32 -10.11
C LEU A 97 7.98 -5.38 -9.01
N LYS A 98 9.05 -6.18 -9.01
CA LYS A 98 9.27 -7.22 -8.00
C LYS A 98 9.35 -6.63 -6.59
N ALA A 99 10.11 -5.55 -6.41
CA ALA A 99 10.25 -4.88 -5.12
C ALA A 99 8.93 -4.23 -4.66
N ALA A 100 8.19 -3.60 -5.57
CA ALA A 100 6.88 -3.02 -5.29
C ALA A 100 5.85 -4.09 -4.91
N ALA A 101 5.81 -5.23 -5.60
CA ALA A 101 4.92 -6.33 -5.30
C ALA A 101 5.25 -6.97 -3.93
N LEU A 102 6.53 -7.28 -3.67
CA LEU A 102 6.97 -7.78 -2.37
C LEU A 102 6.64 -6.79 -1.24
N ARG A 103 6.85 -5.50 -1.50
CA ARG A 103 6.50 -4.45 -0.56
C ARG A 103 4.99 -4.43 -0.24
N ALA A 104 4.12 -4.62 -1.23
CA ALA A 104 2.67 -4.66 -1.01
C ALA A 104 2.28 -5.85 -0.12
N VAL A 105 2.83 -7.04 -0.39
CA VAL A 105 2.56 -8.25 0.40
C VAL A 105 3.11 -8.11 1.83
N PHE A 106 4.38 -7.80 1.98
CA PHE A 106 4.99 -7.64 3.31
C PHE A 106 4.48 -6.41 4.05
N GLY A 107 4.06 -5.36 3.34
CA GLY A 107 3.39 -4.20 3.91
C GLY A 107 2.06 -4.58 4.55
N ALA A 108 1.22 -5.34 3.85
CA ALA A 108 -0.03 -5.85 4.40
C ALA A 108 0.22 -6.70 5.65
N LEU A 109 1.21 -7.60 5.62
CA LEU A 109 1.60 -8.43 6.78
C LEU A 109 2.18 -7.59 7.93
N ALA A 110 2.92 -6.53 7.64
CA ALA A 110 3.52 -5.65 8.66
C ALA A 110 2.47 -4.77 9.38
N TRP A 111 1.41 -4.40 8.68
CA TRP A 111 0.31 -3.61 9.25
C TRP A 111 -0.77 -4.47 9.92
N ALA A 112 -0.96 -5.73 9.49
CA ALA A 112 -1.98 -6.64 10.03
C ALA A 112 -1.94 -6.80 11.55
N PRO A 113 -0.77 -7.01 12.20
CA PRO A 113 -0.68 -7.06 13.66
C PRO A 113 -0.53 -5.65 14.24
N LEU A 114 -1.52 -4.75 14.02
CA LEU A 114 -1.54 -3.38 14.56
C LEU A 114 -0.27 -2.56 14.24
N GLY A 115 0.39 -2.85 13.13
CA GLY A 115 1.57 -2.12 12.69
C GLY A 115 2.89 -2.52 13.38
N LEU A 116 2.94 -3.64 14.11
CA LEU A 116 4.17 -4.10 14.77
C LEU A 116 5.35 -4.24 13.80
N GLY A 117 5.11 -4.71 12.57
CA GLY A 117 6.15 -4.78 11.55
C GLY A 117 6.65 -3.41 11.08
N VAL A 118 5.86 -2.35 11.27
CA VAL A 118 6.30 -0.97 11.00
C VAL A 118 7.05 -0.41 12.19
N LEU A 119 6.62 -0.73 13.42
CA LEU A 119 7.30 -0.34 14.65
C LEU A 119 8.69 -0.96 14.78
N TRP A 120 8.97 -2.04 14.04
CA TRP A 120 10.30 -2.62 13.93
C TRP A 120 11.38 -1.60 13.62
N MET A 121 11.03 -0.50 12.92
CA MET A 121 11.96 0.61 12.62
C MET A 121 12.60 1.26 13.85
N TYR A 122 12.04 1.10 15.05
CA TYR A 122 12.61 1.66 16.28
C TYR A 122 13.72 0.81 16.89
N VAL A 123 13.79 -0.48 16.54
CA VAL A 123 14.82 -1.42 16.97
C VAL A 123 15.82 -1.73 15.87
N ASP A 124 15.47 -1.42 14.63
CA ASP A 124 16.33 -1.65 13.46
C ASP A 124 17.47 -0.61 13.40
N PRO A 125 18.74 -1.01 13.23
CA PRO A 125 19.88 -0.08 13.16
C PRO A 125 19.78 0.94 12.04
N ASP A 126 19.16 0.57 10.92
CA ASP A 126 18.97 1.44 9.75
C ASP A 126 17.63 2.20 9.78
N HIS A 127 16.86 2.07 10.89
CA HIS A 127 15.52 2.63 11.02
C HIS A 127 14.55 2.26 9.89
N LEU A 128 14.67 1.03 9.38
CA LEU A 128 13.81 0.47 8.36
C LEU A 128 12.66 -0.33 8.98
N ALA A 129 11.46 -0.18 8.44
CA ALA A 129 10.36 -1.08 8.78
C ALA A 129 10.63 -2.48 8.21
N LEU A 130 10.03 -3.51 8.78
CA LEU A 130 10.27 -4.90 8.37
C LEU A 130 10.01 -5.11 6.87
N HIS A 131 8.92 -4.56 6.35
CA HIS A 131 8.60 -4.65 4.92
C HIS A 131 9.55 -3.83 4.03
N ASP A 132 10.13 -2.73 4.55
CA ASP A 132 11.16 -1.95 3.84
C ASP A 132 12.40 -2.83 3.61
N ARG A 133 12.85 -3.52 4.66
CA ARG A 133 14.03 -4.40 4.62
C ARG A 133 13.81 -5.62 3.71
N LEU A 134 12.66 -6.28 3.83
CA LEU A 134 12.34 -7.48 3.03
C LEU A 134 12.16 -7.17 1.53
N SER A 135 11.69 -5.98 1.18
CA SER A 135 11.52 -5.55 -0.22
C SER A 135 12.72 -4.79 -0.80
N LYS A 136 13.81 -4.60 -0.01
CA LYS A 136 14.99 -3.79 -0.39
C LYS A 136 14.58 -2.39 -0.87
N THR A 137 13.70 -1.77 -0.12
CA THR A 137 13.21 -0.41 -0.37
C THR A 137 13.21 0.37 0.94
N ARG A 138 13.11 1.69 0.86
CA ARG A 138 12.95 2.56 2.02
C ARG A 138 11.99 3.70 1.73
N VAL A 139 11.39 4.25 2.79
CA VAL A 139 10.55 5.44 2.68
C VAL A 139 11.36 6.63 3.15
N ILE A 140 11.58 7.57 2.26
CA ILE A 140 12.28 8.83 2.56
C ILE A 140 11.28 9.99 2.65
N HIS A 141 11.65 10.99 3.45
CA HIS A 141 10.96 12.28 3.49
C HIS A 141 11.68 13.26 2.56
N LEU A 142 10.93 13.83 1.60
CA LEU A 142 11.46 14.84 0.67
C LEU A 142 11.58 16.19 1.37
N ALA A 143 12.77 16.82 1.30
CA ALA A 143 12.99 18.16 1.81
C ALA A 143 12.09 19.18 1.09
N ARG A 144 11.86 20.33 1.72
CA ARG A 144 11.28 21.51 1.04
C ARG A 144 12.32 22.04 0.06
N SER A 145 11.99 22.07 -1.21
CA SER A 145 12.65 22.93 -2.19
C SER A 145 12.16 24.35 -2.01
#